data_922ac8bc1a3ad951a412981d61f62662
#
_entry.id   922ac8bc1a3ad951a412981d61f62662
#
_cell.length_a   1.000
_cell.length_b   1.000
_cell.length_c   1.000
_cell.angle_alpha   90.00
_cell.angle_beta   90.00
_cell.angle_gamma   90.00
#
_symmetry.space_group_name_H-M   'P 1'
#
loop_
_entity.id
_entity.type
_entity.pdbx_description
1 polymer ?
#
loop_
_entity_poly.entity_id
_entity_poly.type
_entity_poly.pdbx_seq_one_letter_code
_entity_poly.pdbx_strand_id
1 'polypeptide(L)'
;MRSDSDKSDLNFVSFYKGMPRSIPGTIRLFDRQDYYTVHGDDALYVADTVFRTQSVLRYLGGRGKDQAGLPSCSLNPAAAKSFLRDALTSKQLRIEIWGSTSGDGSSRRNASWAISKQASPGNLQEVEDLLFLNADVVSSPMVLAVRVKAQDGLTMVGVAFADAKNREMGVCEYAENDLFSN
;
A
#
# COMPACT_ATOMS: atom_id res chain seq x y z
N MET A 1 20.80 4.69 -31.56
CA MET A 1 19.56 5.46 -31.37
C MET A 1 18.86 4.88 -30.13
N ARG A 2 18.73 5.66 -29.04
CA ARG A 2 18.01 5.16 -27.83
C ARG A 2 16.53 5.15 -28.14
N SER A 3 15.84 4.06 -27.77
CA SER A 3 14.38 3.98 -27.90
C SER A 3 13.72 5.03 -27.00
N ASP A 4 12.53 5.50 -27.34
CA ASP A 4 11.81 6.48 -26.52
C ASP A 4 11.44 5.89 -25.14
N SER A 5 11.32 4.57 -25.03
CA SER A 5 11.13 3.85 -23.75
C SER A 5 12.35 3.99 -22.84
N ASP A 6 13.58 3.87 -23.36
CA ASP A 6 14.81 3.99 -22.55
C ASP A 6 14.96 5.39 -21.94
N LYS A 7 14.52 6.43 -22.66
CA LYS A 7 14.56 7.81 -22.15
C LYS A 7 13.52 8.04 -21.06
N SER A 8 12.31 7.48 -21.22
CA SER A 8 11.25 7.53 -20.23
C SER A 8 11.67 6.86 -18.93
N ASP A 9 12.31 5.68 -19.03
CA ASP A 9 12.80 4.94 -17.88
C ASP A 9 13.89 5.70 -17.11
N LEU A 10 14.82 6.33 -17.82
CA LEU A 10 15.88 7.12 -17.20
C LEU A 10 15.34 8.35 -16.46
N ASN A 11 14.34 9.04 -17.03
CA ASN A 11 13.68 10.17 -16.39
C ASN A 11 12.97 9.74 -15.12
N PHE A 12 12.24 8.62 -15.19
CA PHE A 12 11.56 8.07 -14.02
C PHE A 12 12.55 7.63 -12.93
N VAL A 13 13.66 6.96 -13.29
CA VAL A 13 14.72 6.57 -12.35
C VAL A 13 15.33 7.79 -11.66
N SER A 14 15.57 8.88 -12.41
CA SER A 14 16.06 10.14 -11.85
C SER A 14 15.07 10.74 -10.86
N PHE A 15 13.80 10.79 -11.22
CA PHE A 15 12.72 11.23 -10.33
C PHE A 15 12.68 10.38 -9.06
N TYR A 16 12.61 9.05 -9.19
CA TYR A 16 12.50 8.12 -8.06
C TYR A 16 13.67 8.27 -7.08
N LYS A 17 14.88 8.42 -7.58
CA LYS A 17 16.09 8.66 -6.75
C LYS A 17 16.06 9.99 -6.02
N GLY A 18 15.38 10.99 -6.56
CA GLY A 18 15.20 12.31 -5.93
C GLY A 18 14.07 12.36 -4.91
N MET A 19 13.26 11.31 -4.78
CA MET A 19 12.16 11.30 -3.83
C MET A 19 12.65 11.26 -2.38
N PRO A 20 11.92 11.91 -1.46
CA PRO A 20 12.21 11.78 -0.03
C PRO A 20 12.05 10.33 0.42
N ARG A 21 12.82 9.95 1.43
CA ARG A 21 12.68 8.61 2.03
C ARG A 21 11.25 8.43 2.54
N SER A 22 10.66 7.26 2.28
CA SER A 22 9.37 6.89 2.86
C SER A 22 9.48 6.68 4.38
N ILE A 23 8.38 6.89 5.07
CA ILE A 23 8.26 6.46 6.47
C ILE A 23 8.38 4.93 6.50
N PRO A 24 9.12 4.34 7.45
CA PRO A 24 9.23 2.89 7.58
C PRO A 24 7.86 2.21 7.57
N GLY A 25 7.75 1.11 6.85
CA GLY A 25 6.49 0.39 6.67
C GLY A 25 5.53 1.02 5.63
N THR A 26 6.01 1.91 4.77
CA THR A 26 5.23 2.47 3.66
C THR A 26 5.65 1.84 2.35
N ILE A 27 4.68 1.39 1.56
CA ILE A 27 4.86 0.89 0.19
C ILE A 27 4.32 1.94 -0.80
N ARG A 28 5.11 2.24 -1.82
CA ARG A 28 4.77 3.20 -2.87
C ARG A 28 4.37 2.50 -4.16
N LEU A 29 3.13 2.70 -4.58
CA LEU A 29 2.62 2.26 -5.88
C LEU A 29 2.54 3.45 -6.82
N PHE A 30 2.86 3.24 -8.09
CA PHE A 30 2.74 4.25 -9.15
C PHE A 30 1.64 3.82 -10.12
N ASP A 31 0.59 4.61 -10.18
CA ASP A 31 -0.55 4.38 -11.06
C ASP A 31 -0.15 4.68 -12.52
N ARG A 32 -0.30 3.68 -13.38
CA ARG A 32 -0.05 3.74 -14.82
C ARG A 32 -1.34 3.67 -15.63
N GLN A 33 -2.50 3.93 -15.00
CA GLN A 33 -3.85 3.80 -15.53
C GLN A 33 -4.33 2.34 -15.60
N ASP A 34 -3.71 1.51 -16.43
CA ASP A 34 -4.11 0.11 -16.64
C ASP A 34 -3.44 -0.87 -15.65
N TYR A 35 -2.41 -0.43 -14.96
CA TYR A 35 -1.64 -1.25 -14.03
C TYR A 35 -0.88 -0.37 -13.03
N TYR A 36 -0.32 -0.98 -12.01
CA TYR A 36 0.54 -0.30 -11.03
C TYR A 36 1.98 -0.78 -11.17
N THR A 37 2.93 0.09 -10.86
CA THR A 37 4.33 -0.28 -10.72
C THR A 37 4.85 0.02 -9.33
N VAL A 38 5.76 -0.81 -8.86
CA VAL A 38 6.45 -0.68 -7.58
C VAL A 38 7.94 -0.71 -7.84
N HIS A 39 8.74 0.04 -7.09
CA HIS A 39 10.15 0.23 -7.40
C HIS A 39 11.04 0.16 -6.16
N GLY A 40 12.33 -0.11 -6.36
CA GLY A 40 13.30 -0.20 -5.29
C GLY A 40 13.04 -1.39 -4.35
N ASP A 41 13.24 -1.16 -3.06
CA ASP A 41 13.01 -2.18 -2.02
C ASP A 41 11.56 -2.64 -1.96
N ASP A 42 10.61 -1.74 -2.25
CA ASP A 42 9.19 -2.08 -2.34
C ASP A 42 8.92 -3.09 -3.46
N ALA A 43 9.64 -3.01 -4.61
CA ALA A 43 9.51 -3.99 -5.68
C ALA A 43 10.04 -5.37 -5.28
N LEU A 44 11.14 -5.42 -4.54
CA LEU A 44 11.67 -6.67 -4.01
C LEU A 44 10.68 -7.31 -3.04
N TYR A 45 10.12 -6.50 -2.12
CA TYR A 45 9.10 -6.95 -1.19
C TYR A 45 7.85 -7.52 -1.89
N VAL A 46 7.34 -6.81 -2.91
CA VAL A 46 6.17 -7.26 -3.69
C VAL A 46 6.48 -8.53 -4.48
N ALA A 47 7.67 -8.63 -5.10
CA ALA A 47 8.09 -9.83 -5.81
C ALA A 47 8.09 -11.07 -4.90
N ASP A 48 8.60 -10.92 -3.68
CA ASP A 48 8.67 -12.03 -2.72
C ASP A 48 7.31 -12.35 -2.09
N THR A 49 6.50 -11.36 -1.78
CA THR A 49 5.22 -11.57 -1.05
C THR A 49 4.05 -11.93 -1.95
N VAL A 50 3.93 -11.29 -3.12
CA VAL A 50 2.82 -11.48 -4.06
C VAL A 50 3.12 -12.57 -5.07
N PHE A 51 4.30 -12.51 -5.69
CA PHE A 51 4.66 -13.41 -6.79
C PHE A 51 5.48 -14.61 -6.35
N ARG A 52 6.09 -14.54 -5.17
CA ARG A 52 6.98 -15.58 -4.62
C ARG A 52 8.13 -15.94 -5.58
N THR A 53 8.53 -14.99 -6.40
CA THR A 53 9.62 -15.14 -7.36
C THR A 53 10.18 -13.77 -7.74
N GLN A 54 11.49 -13.70 -7.89
CA GLN A 54 12.16 -12.49 -8.37
C GLN A 54 12.21 -12.40 -9.91
N SER A 55 11.75 -13.41 -10.63
CA SER A 55 11.74 -13.41 -12.11
C SER A 55 10.81 -12.36 -12.71
N VAL A 56 9.88 -11.80 -11.91
CA VAL A 56 8.98 -10.71 -12.30
C VAL A 56 9.65 -9.33 -12.28
N LEU A 57 10.85 -9.23 -11.69
CA LEU A 57 11.57 -7.97 -11.58
C LEU A 57 12.20 -7.57 -12.91
N ARG A 58 12.05 -6.29 -13.23
CA ARG A 58 12.80 -5.61 -14.28
C ARG A 58 13.71 -4.57 -13.64
N TYR A 59 14.84 -4.26 -14.26
CA TYR A 59 15.80 -3.29 -13.75
C TYR A 59 15.85 -2.10 -14.70
N LEU A 60 15.18 -1.00 -14.29
CA LEU A 60 15.08 0.22 -15.10
C LEU A 60 16.41 0.99 -15.06
N GLY A 61 16.84 1.50 -16.22
CA GLY A 61 18.03 2.33 -16.33
C GLY A 61 19.35 1.61 -16.10
N GLY A 62 19.35 0.28 -15.95
CA GLY A 62 20.57 -0.52 -15.85
C GLY A 62 21.33 -0.55 -17.17
N ARG A 63 22.66 -0.40 -17.12
CA ARG A 63 23.55 -0.50 -18.27
C ARG A 63 24.63 -1.53 -18.02
N GLY A 64 24.56 -2.63 -18.76
CA GLY A 64 25.59 -3.67 -18.68
C GLY A 64 25.55 -4.52 -17.40
N LYS A 65 26.53 -5.42 -17.27
CA LYS A 65 26.57 -6.40 -16.17
C LYS A 65 26.85 -5.78 -14.78
N ASP A 66 27.38 -4.57 -14.73
CA ASP A 66 27.92 -3.95 -13.49
C ASP A 66 27.08 -2.77 -12.97
N GLN A 67 26.02 -2.36 -13.67
CA GLN A 67 25.11 -1.31 -13.19
C GLN A 67 23.73 -1.90 -12.93
N ALA A 68 23.51 -2.24 -11.67
CA ALA A 68 22.19 -2.61 -11.19
C ALA A 68 21.21 -1.43 -11.40
N GLY A 69 20.24 -1.60 -12.30
CA GLY A 69 19.17 -0.63 -12.50
C GLY A 69 18.23 -0.59 -11.29
N LEU A 70 17.25 0.28 -11.33
CA LEU A 70 16.20 0.35 -10.31
C LEU A 70 15.28 -0.89 -10.42
N PRO A 71 15.23 -1.79 -9.42
CA PRO A 71 14.28 -2.89 -9.40
C PRO A 71 12.84 -2.38 -9.60
N SER A 72 12.08 -3.03 -10.41
CA SER A 72 10.70 -2.63 -10.74
C SER A 72 9.84 -3.87 -10.96
N CYS A 73 8.65 -3.86 -10.38
CA CYS A 73 7.64 -4.89 -10.51
C CYS A 73 6.32 -4.26 -10.96
N SER A 74 5.57 -4.97 -11.80
CA SER A 74 4.26 -4.53 -12.26
C SER A 74 3.16 -5.40 -11.66
N LEU A 75 2.09 -4.74 -11.20
CA LEU A 75 0.89 -5.35 -10.67
C LEU A 75 -0.29 -5.03 -11.58
N ASN A 76 -1.01 -6.03 -12.06
CA ASN A 76 -2.31 -5.78 -12.68
C ASN A 76 -3.32 -5.32 -11.62
N PRO A 77 -4.47 -4.74 -11.98
CA PRO A 77 -5.43 -4.21 -11.02
C PRO A 77 -5.92 -5.24 -9.99
N ALA A 78 -6.10 -6.49 -10.37
CA ALA A 78 -6.55 -7.54 -9.47
C ALA A 78 -5.47 -7.90 -8.41
N ALA A 79 -4.21 -8.05 -8.86
CA ALA A 79 -3.08 -8.30 -7.96
C ALA A 79 -2.82 -7.10 -7.04
N ALA A 80 -2.92 -5.88 -7.56
CA ALA A 80 -2.79 -4.66 -6.76
C ALA A 80 -3.87 -4.59 -5.68
N LYS A 81 -5.13 -4.85 -6.03
CA LYS A 81 -6.25 -4.89 -5.07
C LYS A 81 -6.01 -5.92 -3.95
N SER A 82 -5.62 -7.15 -4.32
CA SER A 82 -5.32 -8.20 -3.34
C SER A 82 -4.15 -7.82 -2.43
N PHE A 83 -3.09 -7.27 -3.02
CA PHE A 83 -1.93 -6.78 -2.27
C PHE A 83 -2.28 -5.64 -1.32
N LEU A 84 -3.03 -4.63 -1.77
CA LEU A 84 -3.46 -3.50 -0.94
C LEU A 84 -4.26 -3.96 0.27
N ARG A 85 -5.18 -4.92 0.07
CA ARG A 85 -5.97 -5.49 1.15
C ARG A 85 -5.07 -6.18 2.18
N ASP A 86 -4.20 -7.09 1.74
CA ASP A 86 -3.29 -7.80 2.66
C ASP A 86 -2.32 -6.83 3.36
N ALA A 87 -1.76 -5.88 2.63
CA ALA A 87 -0.83 -4.89 3.18
C ALA A 87 -1.47 -4.06 4.30
N LEU A 88 -2.69 -3.57 4.09
CA LEU A 88 -3.37 -2.68 5.04
C LEU A 88 -3.98 -3.42 6.23
N THR A 89 -4.53 -4.64 6.01
CA THR A 89 -5.27 -5.36 7.06
C THR A 89 -4.39 -6.34 7.82
N SER A 90 -3.54 -7.10 7.12
CA SER A 90 -2.75 -8.20 7.72
C SER A 90 -1.33 -7.77 8.06
N LYS A 91 -0.68 -7.02 7.17
CA LYS A 91 0.72 -6.61 7.34
C LYS A 91 0.90 -5.28 8.05
N GLN A 92 -0.19 -4.56 8.30
CA GLN A 92 -0.19 -3.25 8.97
C GLN A 92 0.74 -2.24 8.30
N LEU A 93 0.85 -2.29 6.95
CA LEU A 93 1.66 -1.39 6.16
C LEU A 93 0.86 -0.14 5.76
N ARG A 94 1.57 0.94 5.51
CA ARG A 94 1.04 2.16 4.89
C ARG A 94 1.19 2.08 3.38
N ILE A 95 0.30 2.73 2.66
CA ILE A 95 0.29 2.77 1.21
C ILE A 95 0.28 4.23 0.75
N GLU A 96 1.13 4.53 -0.22
CA GLU A 96 1.08 5.75 -1.02
C GLU A 96 0.87 5.36 -2.47
N ILE A 97 -0.17 5.91 -3.11
CA ILE A 97 -0.40 5.75 -4.55
C ILE A 97 -0.03 7.08 -5.21
N TRP A 98 0.94 7.02 -6.11
CA TRP A 98 1.45 8.15 -6.87
C TRP A 98 0.83 8.15 -8.26
N GLY A 99 0.16 9.24 -8.61
CA GLY A 99 -0.44 9.48 -9.91
C GLY A 99 0.41 10.44 -10.75
N SER A 100 0.32 10.32 -12.08
CA SER A 100 0.89 11.29 -13.00
C SER A 100 0.07 12.58 -12.99
N THR A 101 0.73 13.71 -12.75
CA THR A 101 0.08 15.03 -12.80
C THR A 101 0.07 15.64 -14.21
N SER A 102 0.64 14.96 -15.20
CA SER A 102 0.61 15.39 -16.59
C SER A 102 -0.79 15.18 -17.15
N GLY A 103 -1.50 16.27 -17.44
CA GLY A 103 -2.80 16.24 -18.09
C GLY A 103 -2.77 15.52 -19.45
N ASP A 104 -3.94 15.08 -19.87
CA ASP A 104 -4.20 14.41 -21.13
C ASP A 104 -3.61 15.26 -22.31
N GLY A 105 -2.53 14.74 -22.91
CA GLY A 105 -1.86 15.41 -24.05
C GLY A 105 -0.41 15.84 -23.83
N SER A 106 0.12 15.86 -22.61
CA SER A 106 1.53 16.13 -22.42
C SER A 106 2.37 14.86 -22.64
N SER A 107 3.42 15.00 -23.44
CA SER A 107 4.34 13.93 -23.77
C SER A 107 4.76 13.14 -22.50
N ARG A 108 4.64 11.82 -22.50
CA ARG A 108 5.13 10.89 -21.45
C ARG A 108 6.57 11.13 -20.99
N ARG A 109 7.28 12.06 -21.64
CA ARG A 109 8.69 12.37 -21.39
C ARG A 109 8.95 13.18 -20.13
N ASN A 110 7.95 13.92 -19.61
CA ASN A 110 8.08 14.78 -18.42
C ASN A 110 6.93 14.57 -17.44
N ALA A 111 6.51 13.33 -17.22
CA ALA A 111 5.50 13.04 -16.22
C ALA A 111 6.02 13.46 -14.84
N SER A 112 5.40 14.46 -14.23
CA SER A 112 5.58 14.72 -12.81
C SER A 112 4.62 13.81 -12.03
N TRP A 113 5.05 13.39 -10.85
CA TRP A 113 4.33 12.46 -10.00
C TRP A 113 3.99 13.14 -8.69
N ALA A 114 2.76 12.94 -8.23
CA ALA A 114 2.31 13.38 -6.93
C ALA A 114 1.51 12.28 -6.24
N ILE A 115 1.45 12.33 -4.93
CA ILE A 115 0.59 11.42 -4.16
C ILE A 115 -0.86 11.74 -4.54
N SER A 116 -1.55 10.73 -5.05
CA SER A 116 -2.97 10.80 -5.41
C SER A 116 -3.87 10.21 -4.34
N LYS A 117 -3.40 9.18 -3.64
CA LYS A 117 -4.12 8.50 -2.56
C LYS A 117 -3.15 8.01 -1.50
N GLN A 118 -3.59 8.04 -0.25
CA GLN A 118 -2.87 7.47 0.89
C GLN A 118 -3.79 6.58 1.72
N ALA A 119 -3.23 5.53 2.29
CA ALA A 119 -3.95 4.69 3.22
C ALA A 119 -3.02 4.17 4.32
N SER A 120 -3.59 3.90 5.46
CA SER A 120 -2.90 3.30 6.59
C SER A 120 -3.84 2.34 7.32
N PRO A 121 -3.32 1.43 8.16
CA PRO A 121 -4.15 0.64 9.05
C PRO A 121 -5.12 1.54 9.84
N GLY A 122 -6.40 1.26 9.76
CA GLY A 122 -7.46 2.07 10.39
C GLY A 122 -7.91 3.32 9.61
N ASN A 123 -7.27 3.68 8.50
CA ASN A 123 -7.73 4.73 7.59
C ASN A 123 -7.64 4.26 6.14
N LEU A 124 -8.75 3.75 5.61
CA LEU A 124 -8.85 3.18 4.26
C LEU A 124 -9.61 4.10 3.29
N GLN A 125 -10.08 5.27 3.75
CA GLN A 125 -11.04 6.12 3.05
C GLN A 125 -10.62 6.43 1.59
N GLU A 126 -9.38 6.80 1.36
CA GLU A 126 -8.93 7.19 0.02
C GLU A 126 -8.76 6.00 -0.95
N VAL A 127 -8.74 4.76 -0.43
CA VAL A 127 -8.56 3.55 -1.24
C VAL A 127 -9.78 2.61 -1.20
N GLU A 128 -10.86 3.02 -0.56
CA GLU A 128 -12.10 2.22 -0.49
C GLU A 128 -12.57 1.77 -1.86
N ASP A 129 -12.58 2.66 -2.83
CA ASP A 129 -12.94 2.34 -4.21
C ASP A 129 -12.10 1.21 -4.79
N LEU A 130 -10.78 1.24 -4.54
CA LEU A 130 -9.87 0.23 -5.03
C LEU A 130 -10.04 -1.11 -4.31
N LEU A 131 -10.40 -1.08 -3.03
CA LEU A 131 -10.55 -2.28 -2.21
C LEU A 131 -11.89 -2.97 -2.39
N PHE A 132 -12.96 -2.19 -2.58
CA PHE A 132 -14.35 -2.69 -2.47
C PHE A 132 -15.17 -2.61 -3.76
N LEU A 133 -14.73 -1.87 -4.81
CA LEU A 133 -15.34 -1.95 -6.13
C LEU A 133 -15.25 -3.40 -6.66
N ASN A 134 -16.38 -4.08 -6.77
CA ASN A 134 -16.55 -5.50 -7.13
C ASN A 134 -16.17 -6.53 -6.04
N ALA A 135 -16.00 -6.14 -4.80
CA ALA A 135 -16.11 -7.13 -3.75
C ALA A 135 -17.60 -7.46 -3.56
N ASP A 136 -17.94 -8.73 -3.65
CA ASP A 136 -19.18 -9.20 -3.04
C ASP A 136 -19.30 -8.51 -1.69
N VAL A 137 -20.40 -7.83 -1.47
CA VAL A 137 -20.74 -6.98 -0.31
C VAL A 137 -20.77 -7.78 1.01
N VAL A 138 -20.02 -8.87 1.10
CA VAL A 138 -20.09 -9.85 2.18
C VAL A 138 -19.28 -9.46 3.40
N SER A 139 -18.33 -8.55 3.29
CA SER A 139 -17.58 -8.09 4.48
C SER A 139 -17.39 -6.60 4.48
N SER A 140 -18.34 -5.89 5.05
CA SER A 140 -18.08 -4.56 5.57
C SER A 140 -17.02 -4.69 6.65
N PRO A 141 -15.92 -3.93 6.62
CA PRO A 141 -14.94 -4.01 7.67
C PRO A 141 -15.57 -3.62 8.99
N MET A 142 -15.59 -4.54 9.92
CA MET A 142 -15.90 -4.22 11.30
C MET A 142 -14.70 -3.45 11.87
N VAL A 143 -14.95 -2.26 12.40
CA VAL A 143 -13.92 -1.48 13.11
C VAL A 143 -13.96 -1.85 14.58
N LEU A 144 -12.83 -2.22 15.12
CA LEU A 144 -12.65 -2.53 16.53
C LEU A 144 -11.70 -1.50 17.17
N ALA A 145 -12.11 -0.92 18.29
CA ALA A 145 -11.26 -0.09 19.12
C ALA A 145 -11.07 -0.75 20.48
N VAL A 146 -9.83 -0.83 20.94
CA VAL A 146 -9.48 -1.38 22.24
C VAL A 146 -8.77 -0.32 23.07
N ARG A 147 -9.18 -0.16 24.32
CA ARG A 147 -8.53 0.72 25.30
C ARG A 147 -8.14 -0.09 26.51
N VAL A 148 -6.89 -0.04 26.88
CA VAL A 148 -6.37 -0.69 28.10
C VAL A 148 -5.95 0.38 29.10
N LYS A 149 -6.36 0.26 30.36
CA LYS A 149 -6.04 1.18 31.45
C LYS A 149 -5.80 0.41 32.74
N ALA A 150 -4.70 0.69 33.41
CA ALA A 150 -4.50 0.19 34.77
C ALA A 150 -5.34 1.05 35.75
N GLN A 151 -6.12 0.40 36.61
CA GLN A 151 -6.94 1.05 37.61
C GLN A 151 -7.06 0.12 38.83
N ASP A 152 -6.71 0.64 40.02
CA ASP A 152 -6.83 -0.07 41.31
C ASP A 152 -6.16 -1.45 41.35
N GLY A 153 -5.02 -1.62 40.68
CA GLY A 153 -4.29 -2.88 40.60
C GLY A 153 -4.86 -3.91 39.63
N LEU A 154 -5.89 -3.52 38.86
CA LEU A 154 -6.47 -4.33 37.78
C LEU A 154 -6.20 -3.68 36.42
N THR A 155 -6.16 -4.50 35.39
CA THR A 155 -6.13 -4.03 34.01
C THR A 155 -7.57 -3.97 33.50
N MET A 156 -8.09 -2.75 33.27
CA MET A 156 -9.39 -2.53 32.66
C MET A 156 -9.23 -2.53 31.14
N VAL A 157 -10.03 -3.35 30.46
CA VAL A 157 -10.08 -3.44 28.99
C VAL A 157 -11.45 -2.98 28.51
N GLY A 158 -11.46 -1.88 27.78
CA GLY A 158 -12.63 -1.39 27.06
C GLY A 158 -12.52 -1.76 25.58
N VAL A 159 -13.58 -2.35 25.05
CA VAL A 159 -13.68 -2.73 23.63
C VAL A 159 -14.92 -2.08 23.03
N ALA A 160 -14.76 -1.45 21.88
CA ALA A 160 -15.87 -0.96 21.09
C ALA A 160 -15.77 -1.50 19.66
N PHE A 161 -16.87 -1.88 19.07
CA PHE A 161 -16.93 -2.26 17.66
C PHE A 161 -18.03 -1.50 16.92
N ALA A 162 -17.83 -1.31 15.63
CA ALA A 162 -18.83 -0.79 14.71
C ALA A 162 -18.84 -1.63 13.43
N ASP A 163 -20.02 -2.12 13.08
CA ASP A 163 -20.31 -2.80 11.81
C ASP A 163 -21.20 -1.89 10.96
N ALA A 164 -20.59 -1.25 9.96
CA ALA A 164 -21.31 -0.31 9.11
C ALA A 164 -22.36 -0.98 8.23
N LYS A 165 -22.18 -2.26 7.89
CA LYS A 165 -23.11 -3.04 7.05
C LYS A 165 -24.39 -3.37 7.80
N ASN A 166 -24.25 -3.92 8.99
CA ASN A 166 -25.37 -4.30 9.83
C ASN A 166 -25.92 -3.13 10.64
N ARG A 167 -25.26 -1.95 10.57
CA ARG A 167 -25.58 -0.76 11.38
C ARG A 167 -25.60 -1.09 12.87
N GLU A 168 -24.69 -1.93 13.29
CA GLU A 168 -24.52 -2.34 14.68
C GLU A 168 -23.30 -1.69 15.29
N MET A 169 -23.42 -1.34 16.56
CA MET A 169 -22.34 -0.81 17.38
C MET A 169 -22.46 -1.40 18.78
N GLY A 170 -21.35 -1.87 19.31
CA GLY A 170 -21.30 -2.41 20.66
C GLY A 170 -20.13 -1.87 21.44
N VAL A 171 -20.29 -1.79 22.75
CA VAL A 171 -19.26 -1.40 23.69
C VAL A 171 -19.30 -2.37 24.87
N CYS A 172 -18.13 -2.85 25.30
CA CYS A 172 -18.01 -3.62 26.54
C CYS A 172 -16.76 -3.16 27.30
N GLU A 173 -16.80 -3.35 28.61
CA GLU A 173 -15.69 -3.12 29.50
C GLU A 173 -15.61 -4.26 30.50
N TYR A 174 -14.42 -4.74 30.78
CA TYR A 174 -14.16 -5.79 31.75
C TYR A 174 -12.81 -5.60 32.43
N ALA A 175 -12.70 -6.15 33.65
CA ALA A 175 -11.43 -6.21 34.36
C ALA A 175 -10.70 -7.51 34.01
N GLU A 176 -9.41 -7.39 33.66
CA GLU A 176 -8.55 -8.51 33.34
C GLU A 176 -7.50 -8.65 34.43
N ASN A 177 -7.13 -9.88 34.74
CA ASN A 177 -5.97 -10.16 35.60
C ASN A 177 -4.68 -10.07 34.78
N ASP A 178 -3.54 -10.02 35.47
CA ASP A 178 -2.20 -9.93 34.85
C ASP A 178 -1.86 -11.10 33.92
N LEU A 179 -2.66 -12.17 33.93
CA LEU A 179 -2.45 -13.37 33.11
C LEU A 179 -3.33 -13.39 31.84
N PHE A 180 -4.19 -12.41 31.63
CA PHE A 180 -5.12 -12.36 30.50
C PHE A 180 -5.85 -13.70 30.26
N SER A 181 -6.36 -14.30 31.34
CA SER A 181 -6.89 -15.67 31.35
C SER A 181 -8.42 -15.75 31.37
N ASN A 182 -9.13 -14.63 31.17
CA ASN A 182 -10.59 -14.58 31.08
C ASN A 182 -11.09 -14.50 29.63
#